data_1cce747d652f289e9b48af30b78bd4e0
#
_entry.id   1cce747d652f289e9b48af30b78bd4e0
#
_cell.length_a   1.000
_cell.length_b   1.000
_cell.length_c   1.000
_cell.angle_alpha   90.00
_cell.angle_beta   90.00
_cell.angle_gamma   90.00
#
_symmetry.space_group_name_H-M   'P 1'
#
loop_
_entity.id
_entity.type
_entity.pdbx_description
1 polymer ?
#
loop_
_entity_poly.entity_id
_entity_poly.type
_entity_poly.pdbx_seq_one_letter_code
_entity_poly.pdbx_strand_id
1 'polypeptide(L)'
;MGSLFTILSSLDKIVISLIIVGITFLISVVFTFLVSLKMRATKSFFITSCLMPMIVAAVISMVSIFLDDATSGAVRIATIAVALGLIRFRSVNGRAEEMLILFAGIATGLIAGLGYVVFALIFALVVALIYLGLSSINVFNNKRFSIEKMLKITIPESLEYNEMFIDTFSTYLKSFDLMEVKTTAMGSLFKLSYRIVLKNSNEEKQFIDELRTKNGNLEISILPFVGEDKSL
;
A
#
# COMPACT_ATOMS: atom_id res chain seq x y z
N MET A 1 -16.50 17.92 45.50
CA MET A 1 -15.08 17.87 45.90
C MET A 1 -14.68 16.39 45.94
N GLY A 2 -13.96 15.93 44.92
CA GLY A 2 -13.45 14.55 44.91
C GLY A 2 -12.47 14.39 46.10
N SER A 3 -12.62 13.32 46.87
CA SER A 3 -11.70 13.02 47.97
C SER A 3 -10.29 12.80 47.40
N LEU A 4 -9.25 13.15 48.15
CA LEU A 4 -7.84 12.90 47.78
C LEU A 4 -7.62 11.44 47.34
N PHE A 5 -8.41 10.50 47.86
CA PHE A 5 -8.39 9.08 47.50
C PHE A 5 -8.85 8.80 46.04
N THR A 6 -9.85 9.54 45.54
CA THR A 6 -10.31 9.43 44.16
C THR A 6 -9.28 10.01 43.18
N ILE A 7 -8.56 11.05 43.58
CA ILE A 7 -7.49 11.65 42.78
C ILE A 7 -6.28 10.71 42.71
N LEU A 8 -5.89 10.09 43.84
CA LEU A 8 -4.80 9.13 43.85
C LEU A 8 -5.09 7.88 42.98
N SER A 9 -6.30 7.33 43.13
CA SER A 9 -6.70 6.15 42.30
C SER A 9 -6.79 6.47 40.80
N SER A 10 -7.12 7.72 40.44
CA SER A 10 -7.12 8.15 39.03
C SER A 10 -5.68 8.37 38.50
N LEU A 11 -4.76 8.82 39.33
CA LEU A 11 -3.34 8.95 38.96
C LEU A 11 -2.71 7.60 38.67
N ASP A 12 -2.99 6.56 39.46
CA ASP A 12 -2.50 5.20 39.20
C ASP A 12 -3.02 4.67 37.86
N LYS A 13 -4.30 4.89 37.53
CA LYS A 13 -4.89 4.50 36.25
C LYS A 13 -4.23 5.23 35.08
N ILE A 14 -3.93 6.53 35.22
CA ILE A 14 -3.24 7.32 34.20
C ILE A 14 -1.81 6.82 33.97
N VAL A 15 -1.08 6.50 35.02
CA VAL A 15 0.28 5.95 34.94
C VAL A 15 0.27 4.59 34.23
N ILE A 16 -0.66 3.72 34.57
CA ILE A 16 -0.85 2.42 33.88
C ILE A 16 -1.13 2.62 32.40
N SER A 17 -2.01 3.57 32.04
CA SER A 17 -2.31 3.90 30.65
C SER A 17 -1.07 4.37 29.89
N LEU A 18 -0.25 5.23 30.46
CA LEU A 18 0.99 5.70 29.84
C LEU A 18 1.99 4.55 29.63
N ILE A 19 2.07 3.62 30.58
CA ILE A 19 2.90 2.41 30.45
C ILE A 19 2.40 1.55 29.27
N ILE A 20 1.10 1.32 29.17
CA ILE A 20 0.49 0.56 28.05
C ILE A 20 0.83 1.22 26.71
N VAL A 21 0.69 2.53 26.60
CA VAL A 21 1.02 3.30 25.39
C VAL A 21 2.49 3.16 25.02
N GLY A 22 3.39 3.25 26.01
CA GLY A 22 4.82 3.07 25.80
C GLY A 22 5.18 1.66 25.32
N ILE A 23 4.60 0.63 25.93
CA ILE A 23 4.81 -0.76 25.51
C ILE A 23 4.24 -0.99 24.09
N THR A 24 3.08 -0.42 23.80
CA THR A 24 2.46 -0.51 22.45
C THR A 24 3.35 0.13 21.40
N PHE A 25 4.00 1.24 21.71
CA PHE A 25 4.97 1.86 20.82
C PHE A 25 6.15 0.91 20.52
N LEU A 26 6.71 0.25 21.53
CA LEU A 26 7.78 -0.74 21.34
C LEU A 26 7.31 -1.91 20.47
N ILE A 27 6.12 -2.45 20.73
CA ILE A 27 5.51 -3.51 19.92
C ILE A 27 5.37 -3.05 18.46
N SER A 28 4.88 -1.83 18.22
CA SER A 28 4.68 -1.30 16.88
C SER A 28 5.99 -1.08 16.11
N VAL A 29 7.05 -0.65 16.79
CA VAL A 29 8.38 -0.52 16.20
C VAL A 29 8.91 -1.87 15.74
N VAL A 30 8.84 -2.89 16.61
CA VAL A 30 9.26 -4.26 16.29
C VAL A 30 8.43 -4.83 15.13
N PHE A 31 7.11 -4.68 15.18
CA PHE A 31 6.20 -5.12 14.11
C PHE A 31 6.55 -4.47 12.77
N THR A 32 6.64 -3.15 12.74
CA THR A 32 6.95 -2.38 11.52
C THR A 32 8.34 -2.72 10.98
N PHE A 33 9.33 -2.90 11.87
CA PHE A 33 10.67 -3.30 11.47
C PHE A 33 10.68 -4.69 10.80
N LEU A 34 10.03 -5.69 11.40
CA LEU A 34 9.94 -7.04 10.82
C LEU A 34 9.30 -7.02 9.43
N VAL A 35 8.19 -6.28 9.27
CA VAL A 35 7.50 -6.18 7.99
C VAL A 35 8.32 -5.42 6.95
N SER A 36 9.04 -4.37 7.36
CA SER A 36 9.86 -3.55 6.46
C SER A 36 11.08 -4.30 5.88
N LEU A 37 11.51 -5.39 6.50
CA LEU A 37 12.61 -6.23 5.97
C LEU A 37 12.32 -6.76 4.56
N LYS A 38 11.06 -6.99 4.23
CA LYS A 38 10.66 -7.54 2.94
C LYS A 38 10.03 -6.51 2.02
N MET A 39 9.46 -5.45 2.58
CA MET A 39 8.77 -4.39 1.86
C MET A 39 9.72 -3.20 1.61
N ARG A 40 9.67 -2.62 0.41
CA ARG A 40 10.34 -1.33 0.15
C ARG A 40 9.54 -0.20 0.77
N ALA A 41 9.60 -0.09 2.11
CA ALA A 41 8.89 0.93 2.84
C ALA A 41 9.50 2.32 2.63
N THR A 42 8.65 3.34 2.43
CA THR A 42 9.09 4.74 2.45
C THR A 42 9.28 5.20 3.90
N LYS A 43 10.14 6.20 4.13
CA LYS A 43 10.34 6.78 5.48
C LYS A 43 9.02 7.24 6.10
N SER A 44 8.14 7.85 5.31
CA SER A 44 6.83 8.33 5.76
C SER A 44 5.94 7.17 6.21
N PHE A 45 5.89 6.09 5.45
CA PHE A 45 5.12 4.90 5.82
C PHE A 45 5.63 4.27 7.11
N PHE A 46 6.97 4.14 7.26
CA PHE A 46 7.57 3.58 8.48
C PHE A 46 7.16 4.37 9.73
N ILE A 47 7.28 5.71 9.69
CA ILE A 47 6.90 6.58 10.81
C ILE A 47 5.41 6.45 11.12
N THR A 48 4.56 6.48 10.10
CA THR A 48 3.10 6.36 10.28
C THR A 48 2.73 5.01 10.89
N SER A 49 3.31 3.92 10.40
CA SER A 49 3.05 2.57 10.90
C SER A 49 3.52 2.36 12.36
N CYS A 50 4.58 3.04 12.79
CA CYS A 50 5.03 3.02 14.19
C CYS A 50 4.12 3.83 15.11
N LEU A 51 3.65 5.01 14.68
CA LEU A 51 2.90 5.93 15.53
C LEU A 51 1.41 5.61 15.61
N MET A 52 0.82 5.08 14.54
CA MET A 52 -0.62 4.78 14.49
C MET A 52 -1.10 3.87 15.63
N PRO A 53 -0.48 2.71 15.91
CA PRO A 53 -0.90 1.84 17.00
C PRO A 53 -0.81 2.53 18.37
N MET A 54 0.23 3.34 18.59
CA MET A 54 0.42 4.11 19.82
C MET A 54 -0.71 5.12 20.02
N ILE A 55 -1.07 5.89 18.98
CA ILE A 55 -2.16 6.88 19.04
C ILE A 55 -3.49 6.20 19.34
N VAL A 56 -3.78 5.08 18.67
CA VAL A 56 -5.01 4.31 18.88
C VAL A 56 -5.04 3.76 20.31
N ALA A 57 -3.96 3.20 20.81
CA ALA A 57 -3.86 2.69 22.18
C ALA A 57 -4.07 3.81 23.21
N ALA A 58 -3.51 5.00 22.98
CA ALA A 58 -3.69 6.15 23.88
C ALA A 58 -5.16 6.57 23.96
N VAL A 59 -5.86 6.67 22.83
CA VAL A 59 -7.28 7.04 22.79
C VAL A 59 -8.13 5.98 23.50
N ILE A 60 -7.92 4.71 23.20
CA ILE A 60 -8.72 3.61 23.78
C ILE A 60 -8.46 3.43 25.26
N SER A 61 -7.20 3.53 25.72
CA SER A 61 -6.89 3.43 27.15
C SER A 61 -7.45 4.60 27.94
N MET A 62 -7.43 5.82 27.38
CA MET A 62 -8.06 6.98 28.01
C MET A 62 -9.56 6.80 28.15
N VAL A 63 -10.24 6.35 27.10
CA VAL A 63 -11.68 6.05 27.15
C VAL A 63 -11.98 4.96 28.19
N SER A 64 -11.15 3.91 28.27
CA SER A 64 -11.31 2.83 29.23
C SER A 64 -11.18 3.28 30.68
N ILE A 65 -10.42 4.35 30.95
CA ILE A 65 -10.28 4.95 32.29
C ILE A 65 -11.55 5.70 32.70
N PHE A 66 -12.15 6.43 31.75
CA PHE A 66 -13.34 7.27 32.05
C PHE A 66 -14.65 6.48 32.05
N LEU A 67 -14.70 5.32 31.41
CA LEU A 67 -15.86 4.44 31.43
C LEU A 67 -15.76 3.50 32.65
N ASP A 68 -16.58 3.75 33.66
CA ASP A 68 -16.72 2.86 34.82
C ASP A 68 -17.07 1.43 34.39
N ASP A 69 -16.66 0.44 35.21
CA ASP A 69 -16.91 -0.98 34.99
C ASP A 69 -18.40 -1.34 34.84
N ALA A 70 -19.28 -0.45 35.33
CA ALA A 70 -20.74 -0.55 35.18
C ALA A 70 -21.25 -0.20 33.76
N THR A 71 -20.40 0.38 32.91
CA THR A 71 -20.81 0.80 31.58
C THR A 71 -20.91 -0.41 30.66
N SER A 72 -22.10 -0.60 30.05
CA SER A 72 -22.40 -1.75 29.22
C SER A 72 -21.36 -1.93 28.10
N GLY A 73 -21.01 -3.18 27.78
CA GLY A 73 -20.09 -3.51 26.68
C GLY A 73 -20.47 -2.84 25.33
N ALA A 74 -21.75 -2.52 25.14
CA ALA A 74 -22.24 -1.80 23.98
C ALA A 74 -21.65 -0.39 23.85
N VAL A 75 -21.46 0.35 24.95
CA VAL A 75 -20.85 1.68 24.92
C VAL A 75 -19.37 1.60 24.58
N ARG A 76 -18.66 0.60 25.09
CA ARG A 76 -17.24 0.35 24.74
C ARG A 76 -17.09 0.03 23.25
N ILE A 77 -17.96 -0.82 22.71
CA ILE A 77 -17.97 -1.15 21.27
C ILE A 77 -18.29 0.09 20.42
N ALA A 78 -19.30 0.87 20.82
CA ALA A 78 -19.65 2.10 20.12
C ALA A 78 -18.51 3.12 20.09
N THR A 79 -17.78 3.27 21.20
CA THR A 79 -16.61 4.17 21.27
C THR A 79 -15.47 3.71 20.37
N ILE A 80 -15.19 2.41 20.34
CA ILE A 80 -14.20 1.83 19.42
C ILE A 80 -14.63 2.06 17.97
N ALA A 81 -15.90 1.87 17.65
CA ALA A 81 -16.44 2.09 16.31
C ALA A 81 -16.31 3.56 15.87
N VAL A 82 -16.57 4.51 16.78
CA VAL A 82 -16.38 5.95 16.53
C VAL A 82 -14.91 6.27 16.33
N ALA A 83 -14.01 5.75 17.17
CA ALA A 83 -12.58 5.96 17.04
C ALA A 83 -12.03 5.43 15.69
N LEU A 84 -12.50 4.27 15.26
CA LEU A 84 -12.17 3.70 13.93
C LEU A 84 -12.79 4.53 12.79
N GLY A 85 -13.99 5.07 12.97
CA GLY A 85 -14.67 5.91 11.99
C GLY A 85 -13.97 7.26 11.75
N LEU A 86 -13.26 7.78 12.75
CA LEU A 86 -12.44 8.98 12.62
C LEU A 86 -11.19 8.75 11.77
N ILE A 87 -10.70 7.50 11.68
CA ILE A 87 -9.61 7.11 10.81
C ILE A 87 -10.17 6.93 9.38
N ARG A 88 -10.64 8.02 8.80
CA ARG A 88 -11.09 8.03 7.42
C ARG A 88 -9.86 8.00 6.53
N PHE A 89 -9.49 6.83 6.04
CA PHE A 89 -8.52 6.69 4.97
C PHE A 89 -9.14 7.30 3.69
N ARG A 90 -8.87 8.59 3.50
CA ARG A 90 -9.08 9.21 2.20
C ARG A 90 -8.18 8.42 1.25
N SER A 91 -8.74 7.86 0.19
CA SER A 91 -8.07 7.01 -0.82
C SER A 91 -6.71 7.60 -1.23
N VAL A 92 -5.70 7.31 -0.44
CA VAL A 92 -4.32 7.51 -0.84
C VAL A 92 -4.06 6.33 -1.77
N ASN A 93 -3.56 6.58 -2.97
CA ASN A 93 -3.08 5.55 -3.89
C ASN A 93 -1.86 4.83 -3.25
N GLY A 94 -2.10 4.14 -2.14
CA GLY A 94 -1.15 3.30 -1.43
C GLY A 94 -1.23 1.88 -1.98
N ARG A 95 -0.12 1.17 -1.87
CA ARG A 95 -0.10 -0.26 -2.19
C ARG A 95 -1.04 -0.99 -1.22
N ALA A 96 -1.78 -2.00 -1.71
CA ALA A 96 -2.67 -2.81 -0.87
C ALA A 96 -1.96 -3.39 0.37
N GLU A 97 -0.67 -3.74 0.23
CA GLU A 97 0.19 -4.21 1.32
C GLU A 97 0.37 -3.16 2.43
N GLU A 98 0.54 -1.89 2.07
CA GLU A 98 0.69 -0.78 3.04
C GLU A 98 -0.57 -0.59 3.86
N MET A 99 -1.74 -0.69 3.22
CA MET A 99 -3.03 -0.60 3.91
C MET A 99 -3.23 -1.76 4.88
N LEU A 100 -2.92 -2.99 4.48
CA LEU A 100 -3.03 -4.16 5.34
C LEU A 100 -2.18 -4.02 6.61
N ILE A 101 -0.94 -3.54 6.47
CA ILE A 101 -0.03 -3.34 7.60
C ILE A 101 -0.54 -2.25 8.54
N LEU A 102 -1.07 -1.14 8.00
CA LEU A 102 -1.67 -0.09 8.82
C LEU A 102 -2.89 -0.60 9.59
N PHE A 103 -3.78 -1.39 8.96
CA PHE A 103 -4.92 -2.01 9.64
C PHE A 103 -4.49 -2.97 10.74
N ALA A 104 -3.47 -3.79 10.49
CA ALA A 104 -2.92 -4.68 11.52
C ALA A 104 -2.32 -3.89 12.69
N GLY A 105 -1.65 -2.78 12.40
CA GLY A 105 -1.15 -1.85 13.42
C GLY A 105 -2.28 -1.25 14.26
N ILE A 106 -3.35 -0.76 13.63
CA ILE A 106 -4.53 -0.23 14.33
C ILE A 106 -5.16 -1.31 15.23
N ALA A 107 -5.33 -2.53 14.73
CA ALA A 107 -5.86 -3.64 15.51
C ALA A 107 -4.97 -3.95 16.73
N THR A 108 -3.65 -3.95 16.56
CA THR A 108 -2.68 -4.10 17.65
C THR A 108 -2.86 -2.99 18.69
N GLY A 109 -3.00 -1.73 18.28
CA GLY A 109 -3.23 -0.60 19.16
C GLY A 109 -4.56 -0.70 19.93
N LEU A 110 -5.64 -1.16 19.26
CA LEU A 110 -6.93 -1.40 19.91
C LEU A 110 -6.84 -2.44 21.01
N ILE A 111 -6.23 -3.59 20.72
CA ILE A 111 -6.09 -4.70 21.66
C ILE A 111 -5.25 -4.26 22.87
N ALA A 112 -4.13 -3.58 22.63
CA ALA A 112 -3.26 -3.07 23.68
C ALA A 112 -3.95 -1.99 24.54
N GLY A 113 -4.68 -1.06 23.90
CA GLY A 113 -5.43 0.00 24.59
C GLY A 113 -6.54 -0.50 25.51
N LEU A 114 -7.11 -1.69 25.21
CA LEU A 114 -8.05 -2.39 26.08
C LEU A 114 -7.37 -3.07 27.29
N GLY A 115 -6.04 -3.01 27.39
CA GLY A 115 -5.26 -3.62 28.48
C GLY A 115 -4.70 -5.02 28.15
N TYR A 116 -5.03 -5.60 27.00
CA TYR A 116 -4.56 -6.94 26.59
C TYR A 116 -3.20 -6.87 25.86
N VAL A 117 -2.19 -6.29 26.52
CA VAL A 117 -0.87 -6.02 25.92
C VAL A 117 -0.16 -7.29 25.43
N VAL A 118 -0.24 -8.38 26.23
CA VAL A 118 0.36 -9.67 25.85
C VAL A 118 -0.29 -10.24 24.59
N PHE A 119 -1.62 -10.16 24.50
CA PHE A 119 -2.34 -10.60 23.32
C PHE A 119 -2.00 -9.73 22.09
N ALA A 120 -1.85 -8.41 22.27
CA ALA A 120 -1.42 -7.50 21.21
C ALA A 120 -0.03 -7.86 20.67
N LEU A 121 0.91 -8.22 21.55
CA LEU A 121 2.24 -8.68 21.15
C LEU A 121 2.18 -9.96 20.32
N ILE A 122 1.44 -10.97 20.81
CA ILE A 122 1.27 -12.25 20.09
C ILE A 122 0.61 -12.01 18.74
N PHE A 123 -0.45 -11.20 18.69
CA PHE A 123 -1.15 -10.84 17.45
C PHE A 123 -0.21 -10.18 16.43
N ALA A 124 0.55 -9.17 16.86
CA ALA A 124 1.50 -8.47 16.01
C ALA A 124 2.57 -9.42 15.46
N LEU A 125 3.12 -10.31 16.29
CA LEU A 125 4.12 -11.30 15.86
C LEU A 125 3.53 -12.31 14.87
N VAL A 126 2.34 -12.83 15.13
CA VAL A 126 1.67 -13.78 14.23
C VAL A 126 1.42 -13.14 12.86
N VAL A 127 0.87 -11.92 12.83
CA VAL A 127 0.63 -11.19 11.57
C VAL A 127 1.94 -10.94 10.83
N ALA A 128 3.00 -10.50 11.52
CA ALA A 128 4.31 -10.29 10.92
C ALA A 128 4.89 -11.58 10.32
N LEU A 129 4.81 -12.71 11.03
CA LEU A 129 5.29 -14.01 10.56
C LEU A 129 4.50 -14.51 9.34
N ILE A 130 3.17 -14.38 9.38
CA ILE A 130 2.31 -14.74 8.23
C ILE A 130 2.68 -13.87 7.02
N TYR A 131 2.82 -12.55 7.20
CA TYR A 131 3.20 -11.63 6.14
C TYR A 131 4.56 -12.00 5.54
N LEU A 132 5.59 -12.24 6.37
CA LEU A 132 6.91 -12.64 5.93
C LEU A 132 6.88 -14.00 5.21
N GLY A 133 6.10 -14.95 5.70
CA GLY A 133 5.89 -16.25 5.08
C GLY A 133 5.28 -16.11 3.69
N LEU A 134 4.13 -15.45 3.57
CA LEU A 134 3.44 -15.23 2.30
C LEU A 134 4.27 -14.40 1.31
N SER A 135 4.95 -13.36 1.79
CA SER A 135 5.85 -12.54 0.97
C SER A 135 7.10 -13.30 0.50
N SER A 136 7.46 -14.41 1.15
CA SER A 136 8.59 -15.27 0.74
C SER A 136 8.19 -16.28 -0.33
N ILE A 137 6.91 -16.59 -0.43
CA ILE A 137 6.39 -17.54 -1.42
C ILE A 137 6.28 -16.81 -2.76
N ASN A 138 7.26 -17.03 -3.65
CA ASN A 138 7.29 -16.44 -5.00
C ASN A 138 6.26 -17.08 -5.97
N VAL A 139 5.05 -17.42 -5.49
CA VAL A 139 4.00 -18.01 -6.34
C VAL A 139 3.58 -17.07 -7.47
N PHE A 140 3.60 -15.75 -7.20
CA PHE A 140 3.23 -14.72 -8.16
C PHE A 140 4.41 -14.03 -8.85
N ASN A 141 5.65 -14.38 -8.50
CA ASN A 141 6.81 -13.87 -9.21
C ASN A 141 6.97 -14.63 -10.53
N ASN A 142 5.94 -14.54 -11.35
CA ASN A 142 6.03 -14.97 -12.74
C ASN A 142 7.15 -14.14 -13.36
N LYS A 143 8.25 -14.77 -13.76
CA LYS A 143 9.32 -14.18 -14.57
C LYS A 143 8.78 -13.47 -15.83
N ARG A 144 7.52 -13.71 -16.18
CA ARG A 144 6.79 -13.00 -17.25
C ARG A 144 6.64 -11.51 -16.99
N PHE A 145 6.27 -11.08 -15.75
CA PHE A 145 6.09 -9.65 -15.43
C PHE A 145 7.40 -8.84 -15.49
N SER A 146 8.54 -9.47 -15.24
CA SER A 146 9.86 -8.80 -15.34
C SER A 146 10.32 -8.58 -16.78
N ILE A 147 9.68 -9.26 -17.75
CA ILE A 147 10.01 -9.21 -19.18
C ILE A 147 9.00 -8.36 -19.94
N GLU A 148 7.80 -8.17 -19.38
CA GLU A 148 6.75 -7.35 -19.98
C GLU A 148 7.05 -5.87 -19.79
N LYS A 149 6.92 -5.10 -20.85
CA LYS A 149 7.07 -3.65 -20.88
C LYS A 149 5.83 -2.99 -21.45
N MET A 150 5.56 -1.77 -21.04
CA MET A 150 4.52 -0.94 -21.62
C MET A 150 5.17 0.01 -22.63
N LEU A 151 4.85 -0.17 -23.88
CA LEU A 151 5.24 0.70 -24.99
C LEU A 151 4.12 1.70 -25.25
N LYS A 152 4.43 2.98 -25.17
CA LYS A 152 3.51 4.06 -25.56
C LYS A 152 4.07 4.75 -26.79
N ILE A 153 3.27 4.79 -27.85
CA ILE A 153 3.62 5.41 -29.12
C ILE A 153 2.62 6.51 -29.42
N THR A 154 3.10 7.70 -29.73
CA THR A 154 2.27 8.79 -30.23
C THR A 154 2.37 8.82 -31.75
N ILE A 155 1.22 8.94 -32.44
CA ILE A 155 1.13 9.02 -33.90
C ILE A 155 0.18 10.14 -34.29
N PRO A 156 0.33 10.74 -35.50
CA PRO A 156 -0.66 11.64 -36.08
C PRO A 156 -1.97 10.90 -36.41
N GLU A 157 -3.10 11.60 -36.35
CA GLU A 157 -4.42 11.06 -36.72
C GLU A 157 -4.48 10.54 -38.17
N SER A 158 -3.68 11.13 -39.04
CA SER A 158 -3.63 10.78 -40.46
C SER A 158 -2.99 9.42 -40.76
N LEU A 159 -2.38 8.76 -39.76
CA LEU A 159 -1.71 7.47 -39.94
C LEU A 159 -2.59 6.32 -39.49
N GLU A 160 -2.77 5.32 -40.35
CA GLU A 160 -3.41 4.06 -39.96
C GLU A 160 -2.46 3.19 -39.15
N TYR A 161 -2.78 3.01 -37.85
CA TYR A 161 -1.90 2.33 -36.89
C TYR A 161 -2.03 0.80 -36.92
N ASN A 162 -3.09 0.23 -37.52
CA ASN A 162 -3.39 -1.20 -37.42
C ASN A 162 -2.31 -2.09 -38.05
N GLU A 163 -1.72 -1.67 -39.16
CA GLU A 163 -0.73 -2.49 -39.89
C GLU A 163 0.67 -1.93 -39.87
N MET A 164 0.82 -0.63 -39.60
CA MET A 164 2.09 0.09 -39.73
C MET A 164 3.23 -0.46 -38.89
N PHE A 165 2.93 -0.98 -37.69
CA PHE A 165 3.93 -1.46 -36.73
C PHE A 165 4.12 -2.97 -36.74
N ILE A 166 3.28 -3.76 -37.45
CA ILE A 166 3.28 -5.23 -37.41
C ILE A 166 4.64 -5.80 -37.79
N ASP A 167 5.26 -5.30 -38.84
CA ASP A 167 6.56 -5.79 -39.34
C ASP A 167 7.66 -5.55 -38.28
N THR A 168 7.72 -4.34 -37.73
CA THR A 168 8.67 -4.00 -36.70
C THR A 168 8.39 -4.81 -35.42
N PHE A 169 7.12 -4.96 -35.04
CA PHE A 169 6.76 -5.77 -33.87
C PHE A 169 7.10 -7.24 -34.07
N SER A 170 6.86 -7.80 -35.26
CA SER A 170 7.22 -9.20 -35.56
C SER A 170 8.73 -9.45 -35.50
N THR A 171 9.54 -8.46 -35.84
CA THR A 171 11.01 -8.54 -35.81
C THR A 171 11.55 -8.54 -34.37
N TYR A 172 11.12 -7.60 -33.52
CA TYR A 172 11.72 -7.34 -32.22
C TYR A 172 10.93 -7.92 -31.04
N LEU A 173 9.62 -8.22 -31.19
CA LEU A 173 8.76 -8.65 -30.08
C LEU A 173 8.42 -10.13 -30.15
N LYS A 174 8.32 -10.78 -28.99
CA LYS A 174 7.77 -12.13 -28.82
C LYS A 174 6.24 -12.12 -28.80
N SER A 175 5.69 -11.09 -28.15
CA SER A 175 4.24 -10.86 -28.06
C SER A 175 3.98 -9.37 -27.88
N PHE A 176 2.84 -8.92 -28.37
CA PHE A 176 2.34 -7.57 -28.20
C PHE A 176 0.81 -7.60 -28.13
N ASP A 177 0.25 -6.80 -27.23
CA ASP A 177 -1.19 -6.63 -27.04
C ASP A 177 -1.52 -5.15 -26.96
N LEU A 178 -2.47 -4.67 -27.73
CA LEU A 178 -2.96 -3.30 -27.66
C LEU A 178 -3.86 -3.17 -26.41
N MET A 179 -3.46 -2.35 -25.44
CA MET A 179 -4.16 -2.16 -24.19
C MET A 179 -5.09 -0.95 -24.21
N GLU A 180 -4.62 0.15 -24.79
CA GLU A 180 -5.35 1.42 -24.78
C GLU A 180 -5.05 2.23 -26.05
N VAL A 181 -6.09 2.87 -26.58
CA VAL A 181 -5.99 3.90 -27.62
C VAL A 181 -6.60 5.17 -27.07
N LYS A 182 -5.83 6.24 -26.99
CA LYS A 182 -6.26 7.53 -26.45
C LYS A 182 -5.99 8.65 -27.43
N THR A 183 -6.98 9.49 -27.67
CA THR A 183 -6.80 10.72 -28.43
C THR A 183 -6.20 11.82 -27.56
N THR A 184 -5.24 12.57 -28.10
CA THR A 184 -4.57 13.68 -27.42
C THR A 184 -4.49 14.89 -28.37
N ALA A 185 -4.06 16.03 -27.85
CA ALA A 185 -3.90 17.27 -28.62
C ALA A 185 -5.16 17.63 -29.43
N MET A 186 -6.33 17.69 -28.75
CA MET A 186 -7.63 18.01 -29.35
C MET A 186 -8.04 17.10 -30.53
N GLY A 187 -7.60 15.83 -30.50
CA GLY A 187 -7.94 14.83 -31.50
C GLY A 187 -6.90 14.65 -32.60
N SER A 188 -5.92 15.53 -32.72
CA SER A 188 -4.92 15.49 -33.81
C SER A 188 -3.85 14.40 -33.66
N LEU A 189 -3.76 13.79 -32.48
CA LEU A 189 -2.79 12.73 -32.18
C LEU A 189 -3.46 11.55 -31.48
N PHE A 190 -3.02 10.34 -31.82
CA PHE A 190 -3.34 9.12 -31.07
C PHE A 190 -2.16 8.71 -30.21
N LYS A 191 -2.44 8.32 -28.97
CA LYS A 191 -1.49 7.67 -28.05
C LYS A 191 -1.90 6.21 -27.89
N LEU A 192 -1.07 5.33 -28.42
CA LEU A 192 -1.26 3.88 -28.38
C LEU A 192 -0.44 3.31 -27.25
N SER A 193 -1.05 2.48 -26.41
CA SER A 193 -0.37 1.78 -25.31
C SER A 193 -0.40 0.29 -25.60
N TYR A 194 0.78 -0.30 -25.78
CA TYR A 194 0.94 -1.74 -26.01
C TYR A 194 1.64 -2.39 -24.83
N ARG A 195 1.17 -3.56 -24.43
CA ARG A 195 1.94 -4.47 -23.58
C ARG A 195 2.82 -5.30 -24.51
N ILE A 196 4.12 -5.26 -24.29
CA ILE A 196 5.10 -5.89 -25.17
C ILE A 196 6.05 -6.79 -24.39
N VAL A 197 6.55 -7.84 -25.06
CA VAL A 197 7.67 -8.68 -24.61
C VAL A 197 8.75 -8.65 -25.68
N LEU A 198 9.90 -8.06 -25.38
CA LEU A 198 11.04 -8.01 -26.29
C LEU A 198 11.64 -9.42 -26.47
N LYS A 199 12.11 -9.74 -27.68
CA LYS A 199 12.90 -10.95 -27.95
C LYS A 199 14.24 -10.86 -27.28
N ASN A 200 14.89 -9.69 -27.37
CA ASN A 200 16.21 -9.43 -26.81
C ASN A 200 16.21 -8.00 -26.19
N SER A 201 16.52 -7.91 -24.90
CA SER A 201 16.55 -6.63 -24.19
C SER A 201 17.66 -5.68 -24.69
N ASN A 202 18.69 -6.21 -25.35
CA ASN A 202 19.80 -5.40 -25.87
C ASN A 202 19.44 -4.64 -27.16
N GLU A 203 18.36 -5.03 -27.83
CA GLU A 203 17.88 -4.43 -29.09
C GLU A 203 16.85 -3.32 -28.89
N GLU A 204 16.56 -2.95 -27.65
CA GLU A 204 15.54 -1.94 -27.31
C GLU A 204 15.79 -0.60 -28.01
N LYS A 205 17.05 -0.17 -28.09
CA LYS A 205 17.41 1.07 -28.79
C LYS A 205 17.10 1.00 -30.28
N GLN A 206 17.49 -0.08 -30.93
CA GLN A 206 17.25 -0.29 -32.37
C GLN A 206 15.75 -0.35 -32.66
N PHE A 207 14.99 -1.02 -31.79
CA PHE A 207 13.54 -1.08 -31.87
C PHE A 207 12.90 0.32 -31.77
N ILE A 208 13.33 1.15 -30.83
CA ILE A 208 12.83 2.52 -30.72
C ILE A 208 13.21 3.35 -31.95
N ASP A 209 14.44 3.23 -32.44
CA ASP A 209 14.92 4.00 -33.59
C ASP A 209 14.12 3.64 -34.85
N GLU A 210 13.77 2.36 -35.06
CA GLU A 210 12.94 1.93 -36.18
C GLU A 210 11.50 2.43 -36.04
N LEU A 211 10.91 2.37 -34.85
CA LEU A 211 9.59 2.93 -34.58
C LEU A 211 9.52 4.44 -34.85
N ARG A 212 10.60 5.18 -34.56
CA ARG A 212 10.67 6.62 -34.81
C ARG A 212 10.61 6.98 -36.28
N THR A 213 11.11 6.14 -37.14
CA THR A 213 11.01 6.37 -38.61
C THR A 213 9.58 6.27 -39.10
N LYS A 214 8.74 5.48 -38.41
CA LYS A 214 7.36 5.21 -38.79
C LYS A 214 6.36 6.15 -38.13
N ASN A 215 6.61 6.62 -36.90
CA ASN A 215 5.64 7.42 -36.14
C ASN A 215 5.75 8.96 -36.38
N GLY A 216 6.52 9.39 -37.38
CA GLY A 216 6.76 10.81 -37.62
C GLY A 216 7.65 11.49 -36.59
N ASN A 217 8.53 10.74 -35.93
CA ASN A 217 9.47 11.20 -34.91
C ASN A 217 8.79 11.83 -33.66
N LEU A 218 7.55 11.40 -33.36
CA LEU A 218 6.81 11.80 -32.17
C LEU A 218 7.26 10.99 -30.94
N GLU A 219 6.70 11.33 -29.78
CA GLU A 219 7.05 10.72 -28.50
C GLU A 219 6.83 9.19 -28.49
N ILE A 220 7.87 8.46 -28.08
CA ILE A 220 7.83 7.04 -27.77
C ILE A 220 8.39 6.84 -26.37
N SER A 221 7.72 6.07 -25.54
CA SER A 221 8.22 5.69 -24.21
C SER A 221 8.04 4.20 -23.94
N ILE A 222 9.06 3.57 -23.37
CA ILE A 222 9.03 2.20 -22.89
C ILE A 222 9.21 2.22 -21.39
N LEU A 223 8.23 1.68 -20.67
CA LEU A 223 8.19 1.62 -19.21
C LEU A 223 8.10 0.16 -18.77
N PRO A 224 8.61 -0.21 -17.58
CA PRO A 224 8.30 -1.50 -17.01
C PRO A 224 6.78 -1.65 -16.91
N PHE A 225 6.25 -2.81 -17.30
CA PHE A 225 4.83 -3.09 -17.11
C PHE A 225 4.60 -3.32 -15.62
N VAL A 226 4.06 -2.31 -14.96
CA VAL A 226 3.49 -2.47 -13.63
C VAL A 226 2.04 -2.87 -13.88
N GLY A 227 1.70 -4.12 -13.61
CA GLY A 227 0.31 -4.57 -13.71
C GLY A 227 -0.57 -3.54 -13.03
N GLU A 228 -1.48 -2.92 -13.76
CA GLU A 228 -2.54 -2.14 -13.15
C GLU A 228 -3.33 -3.11 -12.26
N ASP A 229 -3.12 -3.02 -10.95
CA ASP A 229 -4.18 -3.38 -10.03
C ASP A 229 -5.36 -2.49 -10.44
N LYS A 230 -6.32 -3.09 -11.13
CA LYS A 230 -7.60 -2.44 -11.41
C LYS A 230 -8.11 -2.00 -10.06
N SER A 231 -8.00 -0.71 -9.81
CA SER A 231 -8.72 -0.06 -8.72
C SER A 231 -10.20 -0.39 -8.94
N LEU A 232 -10.70 -1.30 -8.09
CA LEU A 232 -12.12 -1.53 -7.88
C LEU A 232 -12.78 -0.26 -7.32
#